data_b9665952c12dba5ed19a4d679889acad
#
_entry.id   b9665952c12dba5ed19a4d679889acad
#
_cell.length_a   1.000
_cell.length_b   1.000
_cell.length_c   1.000
_cell.angle_alpha   90.00
_cell.angle_beta   90.00
_cell.angle_gamma   90.00
#
_symmetry.space_group_name_H-M   'P 1'
#
loop_
_entity.id
_entity.type
_entity.pdbx_description
1 polymer ?
#
loop_
_entity_poly.entity_id
_entity_poly.type
_entity_poly.pdbx_seq_one_letter_code
_entity_poly.pdbx_strand_id
1 'polypeptide(L)'
;LTTNQLKDNNLYFYLYMAAPVVFPITFYFTMHEKVAYAALYAVLLFCAVFDQRALVRSGVESETHIVGSALRIVILPPIYVYARARDAGMKKWRWLLIYVAIALGSAFISSTIDDNEAMKKSACEITTSIFKDKESDVQCLAVEDVKKVSDKHYRAKAVLSNGIDMPITIEERDNNYIYVTISPLSGLIE
;
A
#
# COMPACT_ATOMS: atom_id res chain seq x y z
N LEU A 1 2.86 -39.02 10.94
CA LEU A 1 3.13 -37.58 11.14
C LEU A 1 2.10 -37.03 12.12
N THR A 2 2.57 -36.52 13.25
CA THR A 2 1.70 -35.94 14.29
C THR A 2 1.11 -34.61 13.76
N THR A 3 -0.14 -34.33 14.12
CA THR A 3 -0.90 -33.11 13.70
C THR A 3 -0.13 -31.82 13.98
N ASN A 4 0.78 -31.78 14.93
CA ASN A 4 1.61 -30.62 15.25
C ASN A 4 2.72 -30.38 14.20
N GLN A 5 3.32 -31.41 13.62
CA GLN A 5 4.35 -31.25 12.58
C GLN A 5 3.77 -30.72 11.26
N LEU A 6 2.52 -31.07 10.93
CA LEU A 6 1.84 -30.53 9.76
C LEU A 6 1.47 -29.05 9.92
N LYS A 7 1.25 -28.59 11.15
CA LYS A 7 0.89 -27.20 11.45
C LYS A 7 2.10 -26.26 11.31
N ASP A 8 3.27 -26.69 11.80
CA ASP A 8 4.52 -25.91 11.70
C ASP A 8 5.04 -25.83 10.26
N ASN A 9 4.78 -26.84 9.43
CA ASN A 9 5.20 -26.86 8.03
C ASN A 9 4.44 -25.89 7.11
N ASN A 10 3.30 -25.32 7.55
CA ASN A 10 2.52 -24.41 6.74
C ASN A 10 2.67 -22.93 7.17
N LEU A 11 3.43 -22.63 8.23
CA LEU A 11 3.59 -21.27 8.74
C LEU A 11 4.12 -20.32 7.65
N TYR A 12 5.20 -20.69 6.99
CA TYR A 12 5.82 -19.85 5.95
C TYR A 12 4.94 -19.71 4.72
N PHE A 13 4.13 -20.71 4.40
CA PHE A 13 3.11 -20.60 3.37
C PHE A 13 2.05 -19.55 3.73
N TYR A 14 1.56 -19.52 4.97
CA TYR A 14 0.60 -18.51 5.40
C TYR A 14 1.21 -17.10 5.46
N LEU A 15 2.47 -16.98 5.88
CA LEU A 15 3.21 -15.72 5.82
C LEU A 15 3.37 -15.25 4.38
N TYR A 16 3.67 -16.15 3.45
CA TYR A 16 3.71 -15.84 2.02
C TYR A 16 2.36 -15.34 1.50
N MET A 17 1.27 -15.96 1.93
CA MET A 17 -0.09 -15.54 1.57
C MET A 17 -0.41 -14.12 2.07
N ALA A 18 0.12 -13.71 3.22
CA ALA A 18 -0.06 -12.39 3.79
C ALA A 18 0.93 -11.34 3.22
N ALA A 19 1.97 -11.77 2.51
CA ALA A 19 3.03 -10.88 2.01
C ALA A 19 2.53 -9.66 1.20
N PRO A 20 1.47 -9.73 0.37
CA PRO A 20 0.97 -8.56 -0.35
C PRO A 20 0.61 -7.37 0.54
N VAL A 21 0.27 -7.61 1.83
CA VAL A 21 -0.04 -6.55 2.80
C VAL A 21 1.21 -5.72 3.17
N VAL A 22 2.41 -6.27 2.99
CA VAL A 22 3.67 -5.55 3.25
C VAL A 22 3.81 -4.33 2.35
N PHE A 23 3.31 -4.41 1.12
CA PHE A 23 3.42 -3.31 0.16
C PHE A 23 2.72 -2.03 0.65
N PRO A 24 1.40 -1.99 0.95
CA PRO A 24 0.75 -0.78 1.42
C PRO A 24 1.32 -0.27 2.75
N ILE A 25 1.73 -1.16 3.65
CA ILE A 25 2.35 -0.76 4.93
C ILE A 25 3.67 -0.03 4.66
N THR A 26 4.57 -0.63 3.88
CA THR A 26 5.87 -0.02 3.57
C THR A 26 5.71 1.26 2.77
N PHE A 27 4.78 1.28 1.81
CA PHE A 27 4.48 2.45 1.00
C PHE A 27 3.98 3.61 1.87
N TYR A 28 3.07 3.36 2.80
CA TYR A 28 2.56 4.36 3.74
C TYR A 28 3.68 5.05 4.55
N PHE A 29 4.67 4.29 5.03
CA PHE A 29 5.76 4.86 5.83
C PHE A 29 6.88 5.51 5.02
N THR A 30 7.12 5.04 3.80
CA THR A 30 8.27 5.51 3.01
C THR A 30 7.90 6.47 1.89
N MET A 31 6.64 6.45 1.44
CA MET A 31 6.14 7.14 0.24
C MET A 31 6.98 6.85 -1.02
N HIS A 32 7.68 5.71 -1.03
CA HIS A 32 8.55 5.29 -2.12
C HIS A 32 8.18 3.91 -2.64
N GLU A 33 7.57 3.86 -3.82
CA GLU A 33 7.16 2.61 -4.47
C GLU A 33 8.30 1.60 -4.61
N LYS A 34 9.50 2.05 -5.02
CA LYS A 34 10.65 1.17 -5.19
C LYS A 34 11.05 0.46 -3.89
N VAL A 35 10.95 1.16 -2.76
CA VAL A 35 11.23 0.60 -1.43
C VAL A 35 10.14 -0.40 -1.04
N ALA A 36 8.87 -0.08 -1.30
CA ALA A 36 7.75 -0.96 -1.03
C ALA A 36 7.81 -2.26 -1.86
N TYR A 37 8.15 -2.17 -3.16
CA TYR A 37 8.38 -3.37 -3.99
C TYR A 37 9.58 -4.18 -3.49
N ALA A 38 10.69 -3.53 -3.16
CA ALA A 38 11.87 -4.23 -2.64
C ALA A 38 11.55 -5.00 -1.34
N ALA A 39 10.83 -4.39 -0.41
CA ALA A 39 10.38 -5.03 0.82
C ALA A 39 9.43 -6.21 0.55
N LEU A 40 8.44 -6.02 -0.33
CA LEU A 40 7.52 -7.09 -0.73
C LEU A 40 8.28 -8.30 -1.30
N TYR A 41 9.15 -8.09 -2.28
CA TYR A 41 9.91 -9.17 -2.90
C TYR A 41 10.88 -9.84 -1.92
N ALA A 42 11.49 -9.08 -1.02
CA ALA A 42 12.35 -9.65 0.03
C ALA A 42 11.56 -10.60 0.94
N VAL A 43 10.36 -10.21 1.36
CA VAL A 43 9.48 -11.06 2.19
C VAL A 43 9.01 -12.28 1.42
N LEU A 44 8.59 -12.12 0.15
CA LEU A 44 8.17 -13.24 -0.69
C LEU A 44 9.29 -14.27 -0.86
N LEU A 45 10.51 -13.82 -1.17
CA LEU A 45 11.67 -14.70 -1.31
C LEU A 45 12.02 -15.40 0.02
N PHE A 46 12.05 -14.64 1.11
CA PHE A 46 12.30 -15.21 2.44
C PHE A 46 11.30 -16.32 2.77
N CYS A 47 10.01 -16.01 2.70
CA CYS A 47 8.96 -16.98 3.01
C CYS A 47 9.04 -18.21 2.12
N ALA A 48 9.28 -18.06 0.83
CA ALA A 48 9.36 -19.16 -0.12
C ALA A 48 10.57 -20.08 0.14
N VAL A 49 11.75 -19.51 0.44
CA VAL A 49 12.95 -20.30 0.77
C VAL A 49 12.74 -21.10 2.04
N PHE A 50 12.14 -20.49 3.07
CA PHE A 50 11.90 -21.21 4.33
C PHE A 50 10.77 -22.23 4.21
N ASP A 51 9.71 -21.95 3.44
CA ASP A 51 8.65 -22.93 3.16
C ASP A 51 9.20 -24.15 2.42
N GLN A 52 10.05 -23.95 1.41
CA GLN A 52 10.70 -25.06 0.71
C GLN A 52 11.61 -25.89 1.63
N ARG A 53 12.40 -25.22 2.49
CA ARG A 53 13.23 -25.93 3.49
C ARG A 53 12.37 -26.75 4.46
N ALA A 54 11.22 -26.22 4.87
CA ALA A 54 10.29 -26.92 5.74
C ALA A 54 9.69 -28.16 5.04
N LEU A 55 9.34 -28.04 3.75
CA LEU A 55 8.84 -29.16 2.94
C LEU A 55 9.86 -30.28 2.78
N VAL A 56 11.09 -29.96 2.40
CA VAL A 56 12.17 -30.96 2.24
C VAL A 56 12.43 -31.70 3.56
N ARG A 57 12.40 -30.98 4.69
CA ARG A 57 12.55 -31.59 6.01
C ARG A 57 11.40 -32.54 6.37
N SER A 58 10.20 -32.31 5.86
CA SER A 58 9.04 -33.18 6.09
C SER A 58 8.95 -34.37 5.15
N GLY A 59 9.94 -34.58 4.26
CA GLY A 59 10.00 -35.70 3.33
C GLY A 59 9.01 -35.63 2.19
N VAL A 60 8.44 -34.47 1.92
CA VAL A 60 7.63 -34.24 0.73
C VAL A 60 8.59 -33.97 -0.44
N GLU A 61 8.71 -34.95 -1.33
CA GLU A 61 9.42 -34.77 -2.60
C GLU A 61 8.66 -33.71 -3.42
N SER A 62 9.17 -32.46 -3.39
CA SER A 62 8.67 -31.42 -4.26
C SER A 62 9.27 -31.62 -5.64
N GLU A 63 8.47 -31.93 -6.64
CA GLU A 63 8.90 -31.99 -8.05
C GLU A 63 9.41 -30.63 -8.57
N THR A 64 9.27 -29.57 -7.79
CA THR A 64 9.71 -28.23 -8.13
C THR A 64 11.16 -28.00 -7.73
N HIS A 65 12.10 -28.24 -8.64
CA HIS A 65 13.50 -27.86 -8.49
C HIS A 65 13.66 -26.39 -8.09
N ILE A 66 14.48 -26.15 -7.06
CA ILE A 66 14.72 -24.83 -6.41
C ILE A 66 15.02 -23.70 -7.41
N VAL A 67 15.74 -23.96 -8.50
CA VAL A 67 16.13 -22.95 -9.50
C VAL A 67 14.95 -22.52 -10.39
N GLY A 68 14.06 -23.45 -10.76
CA GLY A 68 12.85 -23.12 -11.51
C GLY A 68 11.78 -22.46 -10.66
N SER A 69 11.80 -22.67 -9.33
CA SER A 69 10.82 -22.09 -8.41
C SER A 69 11.16 -20.66 -8.01
N ALA A 70 12.42 -20.26 -7.90
CA ALA A 70 12.81 -18.89 -7.60
C ALA A 70 12.26 -17.89 -8.64
N LEU A 71 12.34 -18.23 -9.93
CA LEU A 71 11.78 -17.41 -11.00
C LEU A 71 10.24 -17.33 -10.92
N ARG A 72 9.57 -18.42 -10.61
CA ARG A 72 8.09 -18.48 -10.45
C ARG A 72 7.62 -17.70 -9.23
N ILE A 73 8.39 -17.72 -8.14
CA ILE A 73 8.12 -17.00 -6.89
C ILE A 73 8.13 -15.49 -7.13
N VAL A 74 9.11 -15.00 -7.89
CA VAL A 74 9.32 -13.56 -8.11
C VAL A 74 8.41 -13.03 -9.21
N ILE A 75 8.29 -13.74 -10.34
CA ILE A 75 7.56 -13.25 -11.51
C ILE A 75 6.06 -13.51 -11.38
N LEU A 76 5.66 -14.67 -10.82
CA LEU A 76 4.26 -15.08 -10.77
C LEU A 76 3.89 -15.69 -9.40
N PRO A 77 3.82 -14.86 -8.33
CA PRO A 77 3.46 -15.32 -6.99
C PRO A 77 2.20 -16.20 -6.91
N PRO A 78 1.12 -15.93 -7.68
CA PRO A 78 -0.06 -16.80 -7.68
C PRO A 78 0.22 -18.25 -8.14
N ILE A 79 1.18 -18.44 -9.04
CA ILE A 79 1.55 -19.79 -9.52
C ILE A 79 2.25 -20.57 -8.39
N TYR A 80 3.07 -19.90 -7.59
CA TYR A 80 3.67 -20.52 -6.42
C TYR A 80 2.60 -21.02 -5.43
N VAL A 81 1.62 -20.17 -5.08
CA VAL A 81 0.52 -20.54 -4.17
C VAL A 81 -0.26 -21.72 -4.72
N TYR A 82 -0.57 -21.73 -6.01
CA TYR A 82 -1.29 -22.82 -6.67
C TYR A 82 -0.50 -24.14 -6.60
N ALA A 83 0.78 -24.13 -6.99
CA ALA A 83 1.64 -25.31 -6.99
C ALA A 83 1.83 -25.84 -5.57
N ARG A 84 2.14 -24.96 -4.61
CA ARG A 84 2.35 -25.30 -3.20
C ARG A 84 1.10 -25.92 -2.56
N ALA A 85 -0.08 -25.35 -2.84
CA ALA A 85 -1.34 -25.89 -2.34
C ALA A 85 -1.64 -27.27 -2.95
N ARG A 86 -1.30 -27.50 -4.23
CA ARG A 86 -1.42 -28.78 -4.90
C ARG A 86 -0.53 -29.82 -4.23
N ASP A 87 0.75 -29.51 -4.03
CA ASP A 87 1.75 -30.43 -3.49
C ASP A 87 1.44 -30.80 -2.02
N ALA A 88 0.79 -29.90 -1.27
CA ALA A 88 0.29 -30.17 0.08
C ALA A 88 -1.07 -30.87 0.13
N GLY A 89 -1.65 -31.28 -0.99
CA GLY A 89 -2.99 -31.89 -1.03
C GLY A 89 -4.14 -30.95 -0.62
N MET A 90 -3.91 -29.66 -0.57
CA MET A 90 -4.92 -28.65 -0.22
C MET A 90 -5.80 -28.30 -1.43
N LYS A 91 -6.96 -27.66 -1.17
CA LYS A 91 -7.84 -27.15 -2.24
C LYS A 91 -7.18 -25.96 -2.96
N LYS A 92 -6.37 -26.23 -4.00
CA LYS A 92 -5.53 -25.27 -4.75
C LYS A 92 -6.26 -24.00 -5.22
N TRP A 93 -7.48 -24.13 -5.75
CA TRP A 93 -8.28 -22.99 -6.21
C TRP A 93 -8.71 -22.06 -5.08
N ARG A 94 -9.04 -22.63 -3.91
CA ARG A 94 -9.43 -21.84 -2.75
C ARG A 94 -8.28 -20.94 -2.27
N TRP A 95 -7.08 -21.48 -2.16
CA TRP A 95 -5.90 -20.73 -1.72
C TRP A 95 -5.46 -19.71 -2.75
N LEU A 96 -5.54 -20.03 -4.04
CA LEU A 96 -5.29 -19.08 -5.11
C LEU A 96 -6.25 -17.89 -5.04
N LEU A 97 -7.55 -18.12 -4.89
CA LEU A 97 -8.55 -17.06 -4.80
C LEU A 97 -8.34 -16.17 -3.56
N ILE A 98 -8.00 -16.76 -2.42
CA ILE A 98 -7.67 -16.00 -1.20
C ILE A 98 -6.45 -15.10 -1.44
N TYR A 99 -5.40 -15.62 -2.05
CA TYR A 99 -4.20 -14.82 -2.36
C TYR A 99 -4.52 -13.66 -3.29
N VAL A 100 -5.25 -13.91 -4.38
CA VAL A 100 -5.66 -12.87 -5.33
C VAL A 100 -6.51 -11.80 -4.64
N ALA A 101 -7.44 -12.21 -3.77
CA ALA A 101 -8.27 -11.26 -3.00
C ALA A 101 -7.40 -10.36 -2.08
N ILE A 102 -6.42 -10.93 -1.39
CA ILE A 102 -5.49 -10.17 -0.54
C ILE A 102 -4.65 -9.20 -1.41
N ALA A 103 -4.12 -9.67 -2.54
CA ALA A 103 -3.31 -8.85 -3.43
C ALA A 103 -4.11 -7.68 -4.03
N LEU A 104 -5.34 -7.92 -4.48
CA LEU A 104 -6.23 -6.87 -4.99
C LEU A 104 -6.61 -5.88 -3.90
N GLY A 105 -6.92 -6.35 -2.69
CA GLY A 105 -7.19 -5.49 -1.54
C GLY A 105 -5.98 -4.61 -1.18
N SER A 106 -4.78 -5.17 -1.19
CA SER A 106 -3.54 -4.43 -0.95
C SER A 106 -3.27 -3.37 -2.03
N ALA A 107 -3.51 -3.70 -3.31
CA ALA A 107 -3.37 -2.76 -4.41
C ALA A 107 -4.38 -1.60 -4.30
N PHE A 108 -5.63 -1.90 -3.94
CA PHE A 108 -6.66 -0.88 -3.73
C PHE A 108 -6.29 0.08 -2.58
N ILE A 109 -5.81 -0.45 -1.45
CA ILE A 109 -5.36 0.38 -0.32
C ILE A 109 -4.19 1.28 -0.74
N SER A 110 -3.22 0.75 -1.49
CA SER A 110 -2.07 1.52 -1.97
C SER A 110 -2.48 2.65 -2.92
N SER A 111 -3.40 2.39 -3.84
CA SER A 111 -3.96 3.41 -4.74
C SER A 111 -4.63 4.54 -3.93
N THR A 112 -5.41 4.21 -2.90
CA THR A 112 -6.06 5.22 -2.05
C THR A 112 -5.05 6.09 -1.29
N ILE A 113 -3.93 5.51 -0.85
CA ILE A 113 -2.86 6.26 -0.17
C ILE A 113 -2.20 7.23 -1.17
N ASP A 114 -1.88 6.76 -2.36
CA ASP A 114 -1.24 7.56 -3.41
C ASP A 114 -2.13 8.74 -3.86
N ASP A 115 -3.40 8.47 -4.10
CA ASP A 115 -4.39 9.49 -4.49
C ASP A 115 -4.52 10.59 -3.41
N ASN A 116 -4.54 10.22 -2.13
CA ASN A 116 -4.60 11.18 -1.03
C ASN A 116 -3.34 12.04 -0.94
N GLU A 117 -2.15 11.46 -1.11
CA GLU A 117 -0.89 12.23 -1.08
C GLU A 117 -0.75 13.12 -2.32
N ALA A 118 -1.16 12.66 -3.51
CA ALA A 118 -1.19 13.46 -4.71
C ALA A 118 -2.13 14.69 -4.55
N MET A 119 -3.31 14.48 -3.96
CA MET A 119 -4.25 15.56 -3.67
C MET A 119 -3.66 16.59 -2.68
N LYS A 120 -3.04 16.14 -1.57
CA LYS A 120 -2.37 17.04 -0.60
C LYS A 120 -1.28 17.88 -1.26
N LYS A 121 -0.44 17.25 -2.07
CA LYS A 121 0.64 17.94 -2.78
C LYS A 121 0.10 18.99 -3.74
N SER A 122 -0.87 18.64 -4.56
CA SER A 122 -1.49 19.56 -5.51
C SER A 122 -2.20 20.71 -4.79
N ALA A 123 -2.91 20.42 -3.68
CA ALA A 123 -3.55 21.46 -2.89
C ALA A 123 -2.53 22.43 -2.26
N CYS A 124 -1.37 21.95 -1.84
CA CYS A 124 -0.30 22.77 -1.31
C CYS A 124 0.33 23.67 -2.39
N GLU A 125 0.57 23.13 -3.58
CA GLU A 125 1.06 23.89 -4.73
C GLU A 125 0.10 25.00 -5.15
N ILE A 126 -1.21 24.70 -5.23
CA ILE A 126 -2.24 25.70 -5.54
C ILE A 126 -2.32 26.77 -4.44
N THR A 127 -2.27 26.36 -3.17
CA THR A 127 -2.26 27.31 -2.04
C THR A 127 -1.08 28.27 -2.14
N THR A 128 0.12 27.76 -2.43
CA THR A 128 1.32 28.58 -2.66
C THR A 128 1.14 29.55 -3.83
N SER A 129 0.55 29.09 -4.94
CA SER A 129 0.27 29.94 -6.11
C SER A 129 -0.69 31.09 -5.77
N ILE A 130 -1.75 30.82 -5.00
CA ILE A 130 -2.70 31.84 -4.55
C ILE A 130 -2.01 32.95 -3.74
N PHE A 131 -1.06 32.57 -2.85
CA PHE A 131 -0.30 33.56 -2.08
C PHE A 131 0.66 34.37 -2.95
N LYS A 132 1.33 33.72 -3.89
CA LYS A 132 2.22 34.39 -4.84
C LYS A 132 1.50 35.40 -5.71
N ASP A 133 0.28 35.09 -6.15
CA ASP A 133 -0.56 36.01 -6.94
C ASP A 133 -1.00 37.25 -6.11
N LYS A 134 -0.97 37.13 -4.78
CA LYS A 134 -1.25 38.26 -3.84
C LYS A 134 0.01 38.98 -3.38
N GLU A 135 1.14 38.80 -4.08
CA GLU A 135 2.45 39.43 -3.76
C GLU A 135 2.97 39.02 -2.35
N SER A 136 2.64 37.84 -1.88
CA SER A 136 3.08 37.31 -0.60
C SER A 136 4.13 36.22 -0.80
N ASP A 137 5.23 36.27 -0.05
CA ASP A 137 6.29 35.26 -0.05
C ASP A 137 5.94 34.01 0.77
N VAL A 138 4.72 33.91 1.28
CA VAL A 138 4.25 32.76 2.07
C VAL A 138 4.05 31.55 1.17
N GLN A 139 4.62 30.42 1.60
CA GLN A 139 4.52 29.14 0.89
C GLN A 139 3.79 28.12 1.75
N CYS A 140 3.05 27.22 1.11
CA CYS A 140 2.53 26.04 1.77
C CYS A 140 3.66 25.01 1.95
N LEU A 141 3.83 24.48 3.16
CA LEU A 141 4.81 23.44 3.48
C LEU A 141 4.18 22.07 3.43
N ALA A 142 2.93 21.92 3.92
CA ALA A 142 2.20 20.67 3.94
C ALA A 142 0.68 20.94 3.98
N VAL A 143 -0.10 19.92 3.60
CA VAL A 143 -1.55 19.89 3.83
C VAL A 143 -1.86 18.73 4.76
N GLU A 144 -2.46 19.04 5.90
CA GLU A 144 -2.77 18.10 6.96
C GLU A 144 -4.28 18.00 7.22
N ASP A 145 -4.70 17.06 8.05
CA ASP A 145 -6.09 16.89 8.52
C ASP A 145 -7.13 16.82 7.38
N VAL A 146 -6.80 16.17 6.26
CA VAL A 146 -7.73 16.03 5.14
C VAL A 146 -8.90 15.16 5.54
N LYS A 147 -10.10 15.75 5.58
CA LYS A 147 -11.35 15.08 5.93
C LYS A 147 -12.37 15.22 4.82
N LYS A 148 -12.89 14.10 4.34
CA LYS A 148 -13.99 14.10 3.37
C LYS A 148 -15.27 14.60 4.05
N VAL A 149 -15.87 15.66 3.52
CA VAL A 149 -17.11 16.28 4.05
C VAL A 149 -18.32 15.82 3.25
N SER A 150 -18.17 15.73 1.94
CA SER A 150 -19.18 15.21 1.04
C SER A 150 -18.51 14.58 -0.18
N ASP A 151 -19.28 14.11 -1.14
CA ASP A 151 -18.68 13.60 -2.37
C ASP A 151 -17.88 14.69 -3.06
N LYS A 152 -16.59 14.37 -3.38
CA LYS A 152 -15.62 15.29 -4.01
C LYS A 152 -15.28 16.59 -3.23
N HIS A 153 -15.73 16.72 -1.97
CA HIS A 153 -15.41 17.87 -1.13
C HIS A 153 -14.65 17.45 0.13
N TYR A 154 -13.53 18.10 0.37
CA TYR A 154 -12.66 17.83 1.51
C TYR A 154 -12.35 19.11 2.26
N ARG A 155 -12.22 19.02 3.58
CA ARG A 155 -11.64 20.07 4.43
C ARG A 155 -10.26 19.63 4.86
N ALA A 156 -9.33 20.57 4.86
CA ALA A 156 -7.95 20.33 5.26
C ALA A 156 -7.36 21.61 5.90
N LYS A 157 -6.14 21.46 6.43
CA LYS A 157 -5.33 22.57 6.91
C LYS A 157 -4.06 22.67 6.08
N ALA A 158 -3.78 23.83 5.54
CA ALA A 158 -2.51 24.16 4.94
C ALA A 158 -1.56 24.73 6.00
N VAL A 159 -0.45 24.07 6.22
CA VAL A 159 0.65 24.56 7.08
C VAL A 159 1.51 25.49 6.26
N LEU A 160 1.60 26.76 6.67
CA LEU A 160 2.30 27.78 5.91
C LEU A 160 3.71 28.05 6.47
N SER A 161 4.60 28.58 5.64
CA SER A 161 5.99 28.87 5.98
C SER A 161 6.15 29.94 7.08
N ASN A 162 5.11 30.75 7.32
CA ASN A 162 5.05 31.72 8.40
C ASN A 162 4.55 31.13 9.75
N GLY A 163 4.34 29.81 9.82
CA GLY A 163 3.88 29.09 11.01
C GLY A 163 2.37 29.15 11.27
N ILE A 164 1.59 29.70 10.33
CA ILE A 164 0.13 29.74 10.44
C ILE A 164 -0.49 28.53 9.77
N ASP A 165 -1.44 27.88 10.48
CA ASP A 165 -2.30 26.84 9.93
C ASP A 165 -3.55 27.47 9.35
N MET A 166 -3.75 27.31 8.03
CA MET A 166 -4.87 27.90 7.34
C MET A 166 -5.89 26.85 6.93
N PRO A 167 -7.18 27.00 7.30
CA PRO A 167 -8.22 26.10 6.85
C PRO A 167 -8.48 26.30 5.35
N ILE A 168 -8.44 25.18 4.61
CA ILE A 168 -8.71 25.13 3.18
C ILE A 168 -9.83 24.14 2.88
N THR A 169 -10.56 24.40 1.81
CA THR A 169 -11.51 23.45 1.23
C THR A 169 -11.00 23.02 -0.13
N ILE A 170 -10.96 21.73 -0.37
CA ILE A 170 -10.54 21.11 -1.62
C ILE A 170 -11.79 20.55 -2.28
N GLU A 171 -12.05 20.92 -3.52
CA GLU A 171 -13.12 20.38 -4.36
C GLU A 171 -12.49 19.65 -5.55
N GLU A 172 -12.79 18.35 -5.66
CA GLU A 172 -12.38 17.53 -6.78
C GLU A 172 -13.40 17.63 -7.90
N ARG A 173 -12.97 17.96 -9.11
CA ARG A 173 -13.83 18.03 -10.29
C ARG A 173 -13.52 16.93 -11.29
N ASP A 174 -14.44 16.74 -12.22
CA ASP A 174 -14.25 15.83 -13.34
C ASP A 174 -12.97 16.18 -14.09
N ASN A 175 -12.25 15.16 -14.58
CA ASN A 175 -10.93 15.27 -15.23
C ASN A 175 -9.73 15.49 -14.28
N ASN A 176 -9.78 15.05 -13.01
CA ASN A 176 -8.68 15.16 -12.05
C ASN A 176 -8.22 16.59 -11.72
N TYR A 177 -9.06 17.59 -11.95
CA TYR A 177 -8.79 18.94 -11.48
C TYR A 177 -9.24 19.10 -10.04
N ILE A 178 -8.43 19.79 -9.25
CA ILE A 178 -8.80 20.20 -7.90
C ILE A 178 -8.88 21.71 -7.81
N TYR A 179 -9.87 22.19 -7.07
CA TYR A 179 -10.00 23.60 -6.70
C TYR A 179 -9.74 23.73 -5.22
N VAL A 180 -8.92 24.70 -4.85
CA VAL A 180 -8.62 25.02 -3.46
C VAL A 180 -9.21 26.37 -3.12
N THR A 181 -10.06 26.39 -2.10
CA THR A 181 -10.63 27.63 -1.57
C THR A 181 -10.05 27.87 -0.19
N ILE A 182 -9.46 29.05 0.02
CA ILE A 182 -8.95 29.50 1.30
C ILE A 182 -10.09 30.16 2.05
N SER A 183 -10.46 29.64 3.21
CA SER A 183 -11.44 30.28 4.08
C SER A 183 -10.80 31.49 4.75
N PRO A 184 -11.38 32.69 4.65
CA PRO A 184 -10.85 33.85 5.36
C PRO A 184 -10.88 33.57 6.86
N LEU A 185 -9.83 33.99 7.56
CA LEU A 185 -9.66 33.85 9.04
C LEU A 185 -10.69 34.66 9.87
N SER A 186 -11.66 35.30 9.23
CA SER A 186 -12.67 36.18 9.86
C SER A 186 -13.63 35.46 10.83
N GLY A 187 -13.52 34.15 11.03
CA GLY A 187 -14.35 33.38 11.96
C GLY A 187 -13.66 32.96 13.26
N LEU A 188 -12.42 33.41 13.52
CA LEU A 188 -11.68 33.06 14.74
C LEU A 188 -11.50 34.26 15.71
N ILE A 189 -12.21 35.35 15.48
CA ILE A 189 -12.27 36.50 16.40
C ILE A 189 -13.74 36.66 16.82
N GLU A 190 -14.21 35.75 17.66
CA GLU A 190 -15.29 35.93 18.61
C GLU A 190 -14.98 35.13 19.88
#